data_1ac3686ae5952cf1a1cc8713679ab329
#
_entry.id   1ac3686ae5952cf1a1cc8713679ab329
#
_cell.length_a   1.000
_cell.length_b   1.000
_cell.length_c   1.000
_cell.angle_alpha   90.00
_cell.angle_beta   90.00
_cell.angle_gamma   90.00
#
_symmetry.space_group_name_H-M   'P 1'
#
loop_
_entity.id
_entity.type
_entity.pdbx_description
1 polymer ?
#
loop_
_entity_poly.entity_id
_entity_poly.type
_entity_poly.pdbx_seq_one_letter_code
_entity_poly.pdbx_strand_id
1 'polypeptide(L)'
;MKNRFLTIAPLLITLAGCNGIGGNENNEPGSEDSGPIVVFSPEAAIQGEIIVKMKAGAADETITRAGGVTSGNTQIDRVLMTVGSVSFERLFPSCGRFEARTRKEGLDRWFIAKYDETVPAKEVAEMLSGCDGVEVIEYSIPTAVSAYSKATAAENEEPVATRAYSSARNTPFPFNESVRSQRMQWHYNNTGNVYANSTVVGADADVYAAWQLCTGNPDVIVAVVDQGVKYDHEDLAANMWVNKGEIPDNGIDDDGNGYIDDVYGFNFTDNKGKLTFSAENMHGTHVAGTIAAVNNNGVGVNGIAGGSGNGDGVR
;
A
#
# COMPACT_ATOMS: atom_id res chain seq x y z
N MET A 1 6.94 29.08 0.42
CA MET A 1 6.69 27.99 -0.54
C MET A 1 6.00 26.90 0.24
N LYS A 2 4.70 26.64 -0.02
CA LYS A 2 3.93 25.61 0.69
C LYS A 2 4.22 24.27 0.00
N ASN A 3 4.86 23.35 0.69
CA ASN A 3 5.03 21.98 0.24
C ASN A 3 3.65 21.33 0.10
N ARG A 4 3.25 21.05 -1.13
CA ARG A 4 2.05 20.27 -1.43
C ARG A 4 2.47 18.81 -1.48
N PHE A 5 2.08 18.05 -0.48
CA PHE A 5 2.22 16.59 -0.49
C PHE A 5 1.20 16.01 -1.46
N LEU A 6 1.67 15.23 -2.42
CA LEU A 6 0.80 14.43 -3.26
C LEU A 6 0.30 13.25 -2.41
N THR A 7 -0.99 13.22 -2.15
CA THR A 7 -1.60 12.16 -1.36
C THR A 7 -1.94 11.00 -2.28
N ILE A 8 -1.22 9.89 -2.20
CA ILE A 8 -1.63 8.65 -2.84
C ILE A 8 -2.63 8.01 -1.89
N ALA A 9 -3.90 7.97 -2.30
CA ALA A 9 -4.93 7.28 -1.55
C ALA A 9 -4.61 5.77 -1.51
N PRO A 10 -4.76 5.11 -0.35
CA PRO A 10 -4.58 3.67 -0.29
C PRO A 10 -5.68 3.01 -1.10
N LEU A 11 -5.30 2.30 -2.14
CA LEU A 11 -6.21 1.42 -2.89
C LEU A 11 -6.68 0.30 -1.94
N LEU A 12 -7.87 0.45 -1.39
CA LEU A 12 -8.52 -0.60 -0.61
C LEU A 12 -9.02 -1.67 -1.60
N ILE A 13 -8.22 -2.70 -1.83
CA ILE A 13 -8.72 -3.93 -2.46
C ILE A 13 -9.59 -4.61 -1.41
N THR A 14 -10.90 -4.39 -1.48
CA THR A 14 -11.85 -5.21 -0.73
C THR A 14 -11.85 -6.61 -1.33
N LEU A 15 -11.12 -7.52 -0.70
CA LEU A 15 -11.36 -8.94 -0.85
C LEU A 15 -12.77 -9.21 -0.34
N ALA A 16 -13.70 -9.45 -1.27
CA ALA A 16 -15.01 -9.98 -0.93
C ALA A 16 -14.80 -11.35 -0.30
N GLY A 17 -14.79 -11.40 1.02
CA GLY A 17 -14.78 -12.62 1.80
C GLY A 17 -16.10 -13.33 1.61
N CYS A 18 -16.04 -14.60 1.20
CA CYS A 18 -17.15 -15.52 1.17
C CYS A 18 -17.80 -15.62 2.55
N ASN A 19 -19.01 -15.13 2.69
CA ASN A 19 -19.92 -15.59 3.73
C ASN A 19 -21.11 -16.28 3.04
N GLY A 20 -21.01 -17.61 2.95
CA GLY A 20 -22.15 -18.44 2.66
C GLY A 20 -23.03 -18.58 3.91
N ILE A 21 -24.30 -18.25 3.82
CA ILE A 21 -25.41 -18.95 4.49
C ILE A 21 -26.69 -18.68 3.70
N GLY A 22 -27.22 -19.75 3.10
CA GLY A 22 -28.62 -20.17 3.04
C GLY A 22 -29.65 -19.32 2.30
N GLY A 23 -30.00 -19.77 1.07
CA GLY A 23 -31.38 -20.01 0.66
C GLY A 23 -32.22 -18.82 0.23
N ASN A 24 -32.33 -18.53 -1.05
CA ASN A 24 -33.55 -18.76 -1.86
C ASN A 24 -33.27 -18.44 -3.32
N GLU A 25 -33.58 -19.38 -4.17
CA GLU A 25 -33.55 -19.27 -5.62
C GLU A 25 -34.69 -18.35 -6.10
N ASN A 26 -34.42 -17.68 -7.24
CA ASN A 26 -35.33 -16.89 -8.08
C ASN A 26 -35.32 -15.38 -7.79
N ASN A 27 -34.29 -14.70 -8.38
CA ASN A 27 -34.52 -13.40 -9.05
C ASN A 27 -33.38 -13.21 -10.06
N GLU A 28 -33.73 -13.18 -11.34
CA GLU A 28 -32.85 -12.68 -12.39
C GLU A 28 -32.52 -11.21 -12.05
N PRO A 29 -31.23 -10.80 -12.08
CA PRO A 29 -30.91 -9.39 -11.90
C PRO A 29 -31.32 -8.66 -13.18
N GLY A 30 -32.44 -7.94 -13.10
CA GLY A 30 -32.69 -6.84 -14.00
C GLY A 30 -31.53 -5.86 -13.89
N SER A 31 -30.97 -5.44 -15.03
CA SER A 31 -29.94 -4.40 -15.11
C SER A 31 -30.56 -3.07 -14.68
N GLU A 32 -30.66 -2.81 -13.38
CA GLU A 32 -30.76 -1.45 -12.88
C GLU A 32 -29.42 -0.79 -13.11
N ASP A 33 -29.40 0.24 -13.94
CA ASP A 33 -28.26 1.13 -14.17
C ASP A 33 -28.00 1.88 -12.85
N SER A 34 -27.35 1.20 -11.92
CA SER A 34 -26.89 1.80 -10.67
C SER A 34 -25.84 2.83 -11.04
N GLY A 35 -26.10 4.10 -10.74
CA GLY A 35 -25.14 5.19 -10.95
C GLY A 35 -23.75 4.87 -10.40
N PRO A 36 -22.76 5.73 -10.64
CA PRO A 36 -21.37 5.47 -10.21
C PRO A 36 -21.28 5.24 -8.70
N ILE A 37 -20.32 4.37 -8.30
CA ILE A 37 -20.01 4.15 -6.90
C ILE A 37 -19.29 5.39 -6.37
N VAL A 38 -19.79 5.99 -5.28
CA VAL A 38 -19.12 7.11 -4.60
C VAL A 38 -18.41 6.59 -3.35
N VAL A 39 -17.12 6.86 -3.27
CA VAL A 39 -16.23 6.36 -2.19
C VAL A 39 -15.78 7.51 -1.31
N PHE A 40 -15.73 7.26 -0.01
CA PHE A 40 -15.43 8.21 1.08
C PHE A 40 -16.51 9.27 1.32
N SER A 41 -16.27 10.12 2.30
CA SER A 41 -17.21 11.16 2.74
C SER A 41 -16.77 12.54 2.25
N PRO A 42 -17.71 13.36 1.74
CA PRO A 42 -17.38 14.71 1.28
C PRO A 42 -16.88 15.64 2.40
N GLU A 43 -17.19 15.34 3.68
CA GLU A 43 -16.76 16.15 4.83
C GLU A 43 -15.25 16.09 5.06
N ALA A 44 -14.60 15.00 4.65
CA ALA A 44 -13.15 14.82 4.76
C ALA A 44 -12.42 15.18 3.46
N ALA A 45 -13.12 15.59 2.41
CA ALA A 45 -12.56 15.81 1.10
C ALA A 45 -11.58 16.97 1.03
N ILE A 46 -10.48 16.78 0.31
CA ILE A 46 -9.60 17.87 -0.12
C ILE A 46 -10.36 18.66 -1.20
N GLN A 47 -10.60 19.96 -0.95
CA GLN A 47 -11.25 20.81 -1.94
C GLN A 47 -10.33 21.07 -3.13
N GLY A 48 -10.91 21.16 -4.31
CA GLY A 48 -10.18 21.36 -5.56
C GLY A 48 -9.57 20.11 -6.17
N GLU A 49 -9.87 18.91 -5.62
CA GLU A 49 -9.35 17.65 -6.12
C GLU A 49 -10.39 16.52 -5.98
N ILE A 50 -10.56 15.73 -7.06
CA ILE A 50 -11.44 14.56 -7.06
C ILE A 50 -10.85 13.46 -7.97
N ILE A 51 -11.02 12.21 -7.56
CA ILE A 51 -10.56 11.05 -8.31
C ILE A 51 -11.76 10.41 -9.02
N VAL A 52 -11.57 10.04 -10.28
CA VAL A 52 -12.62 9.47 -11.13
C VAL A 52 -12.09 8.23 -11.83
N LYS A 53 -12.84 7.12 -11.75
CA LYS A 53 -12.63 5.96 -12.61
C LYS A 53 -13.65 6.00 -13.75
N MET A 54 -13.17 5.96 -14.97
CA MET A 54 -14.01 5.92 -16.15
C MET A 54 -14.43 4.49 -16.50
N LYS A 55 -15.65 4.33 -17.06
CA LYS A 55 -16.09 3.06 -17.62
C LYS A 55 -15.19 2.63 -18.78
N ALA A 56 -15.10 1.33 -19.01
CA ALA A 56 -14.33 0.80 -20.13
C ALA A 56 -14.86 1.37 -21.46
N GLY A 57 -13.95 1.89 -22.30
CA GLY A 57 -14.29 2.53 -23.57
C GLY A 57 -14.86 3.94 -23.46
N ALA A 58 -15.00 4.51 -22.27
CA ALA A 58 -15.47 5.89 -22.08
C ALA A 58 -14.36 6.94 -22.22
N ALA A 59 -13.10 6.55 -22.08
CA ALA A 59 -11.93 7.39 -22.36
C ALA A 59 -11.42 7.08 -23.76
N ASP A 60 -11.26 8.11 -24.60
CA ASP A 60 -10.51 7.99 -25.86
C ASP A 60 -9.01 8.01 -25.55
N GLU A 61 -8.22 7.22 -26.29
CA GLU A 61 -6.75 7.12 -26.13
C GLU A 61 -6.01 8.45 -26.37
N THR A 62 -6.70 9.50 -26.73
CA THR A 62 -6.16 10.81 -27.16
C THR A 62 -6.14 11.89 -26.08
N ILE A 63 -6.08 11.54 -24.79
CA ILE A 63 -6.11 12.50 -23.66
C ILE A 63 -4.87 13.45 -23.63
N THR A 64 -3.93 13.33 -24.52
CA THR A 64 -2.78 14.22 -24.66
C THR A 64 -2.90 15.14 -25.85
N ARG A 65 -3.78 16.16 -25.79
CA ARG A 65 -3.72 17.27 -26.74
C ARG A 65 -3.37 18.58 -26.06
N ALA A 66 -2.36 19.23 -26.62
CA ALA A 66 -1.89 20.53 -26.22
C ALA A 66 -3.03 21.57 -26.12
N GLY A 67 -3.23 22.13 -24.91
CA GLY A 67 -3.96 23.39 -24.73
C GLY A 67 -5.32 23.34 -24.04
N GLY A 68 -5.79 22.20 -23.54
CA GLY A 68 -7.06 22.14 -22.79
C GLY A 68 -7.19 20.89 -21.92
N VAL A 69 -7.94 21.01 -20.82
CA VAL A 69 -8.31 19.88 -19.98
C VAL A 69 -9.42 19.10 -20.68
N THR A 70 -9.17 17.85 -21.04
CA THR A 70 -10.17 16.97 -21.70
C THR A 70 -10.03 15.54 -21.19
N SER A 71 -11.16 14.89 -20.96
CA SER A 71 -11.28 13.47 -20.64
C SER A 71 -11.51 12.58 -21.85
N GLY A 72 -11.78 13.18 -23.02
CA GLY A 72 -12.26 12.49 -24.19
C GLY A 72 -13.74 12.09 -24.14
N ASN A 73 -14.44 12.40 -23.03
CA ASN A 73 -15.88 12.21 -22.86
C ASN A 73 -16.58 13.58 -22.75
N THR A 74 -17.51 13.86 -23.66
CA THR A 74 -18.16 15.18 -23.76
C THR A 74 -18.94 15.59 -22.50
N GLN A 75 -19.52 14.65 -21.80
CA GLN A 75 -20.27 14.95 -20.55
C GLN A 75 -19.31 15.32 -19.42
N ILE A 76 -18.24 14.53 -19.24
CA ILE A 76 -17.20 14.80 -18.25
C ILE A 76 -16.47 16.12 -18.57
N ASP A 77 -16.13 16.36 -19.84
CA ASP A 77 -15.46 17.59 -20.28
C ASP A 77 -16.30 18.83 -19.97
N ARG A 78 -17.63 18.74 -20.11
CA ARG A 78 -18.55 19.81 -19.74
C ARG A 78 -18.51 20.09 -18.23
N VAL A 79 -18.48 19.05 -17.39
CA VAL A 79 -18.33 19.20 -15.94
C VAL A 79 -16.99 19.84 -15.61
N LEU A 80 -15.89 19.32 -16.18
CA LEU A 80 -14.53 19.86 -15.96
C LEU A 80 -14.45 21.35 -16.32
N MET A 81 -15.05 21.77 -17.42
CA MET A 81 -15.14 23.18 -17.79
C MET A 81 -15.97 24.00 -16.77
N THR A 82 -17.12 23.46 -16.32
CA THR A 82 -18.02 24.16 -15.39
C THR A 82 -17.36 24.42 -14.05
N VAL A 83 -16.54 23.46 -13.56
CA VAL A 83 -15.85 23.56 -12.28
C VAL A 83 -14.47 24.23 -12.37
N GLY A 84 -14.12 24.80 -13.53
CA GLY A 84 -12.83 25.47 -13.73
C GLY A 84 -11.65 24.52 -13.59
N SER A 85 -11.75 23.31 -14.13
CA SER A 85 -10.67 22.32 -14.01
C SER A 85 -9.40 22.81 -14.69
N VAL A 86 -8.28 22.70 -13.99
CA VAL A 86 -6.93 23.06 -14.46
C VAL A 86 -6.12 21.86 -14.92
N SER A 87 -6.48 20.65 -14.47
CA SER A 87 -5.88 19.38 -14.95
C SER A 87 -6.85 18.23 -14.83
N PHE A 88 -6.70 17.26 -15.73
CA PHE A 88 -7.32 15.95 -15.69
C PHE A 88 -6.29 14.94 -16.19
N GLU A 89 -5.68 14.22 -15.28
CA GLU A 89 -4.50 13.42 -15.56
C GLU A 89 -4.70 11.99 -15.06
N ARG A 90 -4.02 11.03 -15.66
CA ARG A 90 -4.03 9.65 -15.15
C ARG A 90 -3.49 9.61 -13.73
N LEU A 91 -4.25 8.98 -12.82
CA LEU A 91 -3.80 8.73 -11.45
C LEU A 91 -2.61 7.76 -11.44
N PHE A 92 -2.65 6.75 -12.33
CA PHE A 92 -1.54 5.82 -12.57
C PHE A 92 -0.89 6.17 -13.91
N PRO A 93 0.33 6.73 -13.92
CA PRO A 93 1.05 7.06 -15.14
C PRO A 93 1.24 5.84 -16.06
N SER A 94 1.54 6.08 -17.33
CA SER A 94 1.87 5.01 -18.25
C SER A 94 3.16 4.31 -17.82
N CYS A 95 3.11 2.99 -17.69
CA CYS A 95 4.21 2.16 -17.21
C CYS A 95 4.98 1.50 -18.38
N GLY A 96 5.12 2.18 -19.51
CA GLY A 96 5.92 1.74 -20.65
C GLY A 96 5.63 0.26 -21.03
N ARG A 97 6.59 -0.62 -20.88
CA ARG A 97 6.46 -2.05 -21.23
C ARG A 97 5.37 -2.79 -20.45
N PHE A 98 4.92 -2.28 -19.31
CA PHE A 98 3.87 -2.88 -18.51
C PHE A 98 2.48 -2.30 -18.79
N GLU A 99 2.35 -1.36 -19.70
CA GLU A 99 1.08 -0.69 -20.02
C GLU A 99 -0.04 -1.69 -20.37
N ALA A 100 0.27 -2.78 -21.05
CA ALA A 100 -0.71 -3.81 -21.37
C ALA A 100 -1.32 -4.47 -20.11
N ARG A 101 -0.51 -4.64 -19.05
CA ARG A 101 -0.98 -5.13 -17.75
C ARG A 101 -1.79 -4.07 -17.02
N THR A 102 -1.34 -2.81 -17.03
CA THR A 102 -2.06 -1.67 -16.47
C THR A 102 -3.46 -1.57 -17.04
N ARG A 103 -3.61 -1.69 -18.36
CA ARG A 103 -4.90 -1.70 -19.05
C ARG A 103 -5.75 -2.92 -18.72
N LYS A 104 -5.16 -4.10 -18.63
CA LYS A 104 -5.86 -5.33 -18.25
C LYS A 104 -6.52 -5.19 -16.87
N GLU A 105 -5.82 -4.58 -15.92
CA GLU A 105 -6.31 -4.35 -14.56
C GLU A 105 -7.18 -3.07 -14.45
N GLY A 106 -7.36 -2.31 -15.54
CA GLY A 106 -8.16 -1.10 -15.58
C GLY A 106 -7.60 0.08 -14.81
N LEU A 107 -6.29 0.08 -14.51
CA LEU A 107 -5.63 1.18 -13.82
C LEU A 107 -5.47 2.41 -14.72
N ASP A 108 -5.41 2.22 -16.03
CA ASP A 108 -5.39 3.28 -17.03
C ASP A 108 -6.64 4.14 -17.07
N ARG A 109 -7.72 3.68 -16.44
CA ARG A 109 -9.02 4.37 -16.40
C ARG A 109 -9.23 5.27 -15.18
N TRP A 110 -8.26 5.34 -14.29
CA TRP A 110 -8.28 6.19 -13.11
C TRP A 110 -7.63 7.53 -13.39
N PHE A 111 -8.32 8.60 -13.07
CA PHE A 111 -7.90 9.98 -13.29
C PHE A 111 -8.07 10.80 -12.02
N ILE A 112 -7.24 11.84 -11.91
CA ILE A 112 -7.36 12.88 -10.90
C ILE A 112 -7.67 14.19 -11.61
N ALA A 113 -8.77 14.84 -11.20
CA ALA A 113 -9.13 16.17 -11.67
C ALA A 113 -8.74 17.19 -10.60
N LYS A 114 -8.06 18.27 -11.01
CA LYS A 114 -7.83 19.45 -10.19
C LYS A 114 -8.69 20.57 -10.73
N TYR A 115 -9.47 21.21 -9.86
CA TYR A 115 -10.45 22.20 -10.23
C TYR A 115 -10.44 23.40 -9.24
N ASP A 116 -11.28 24.39 -9.46
CA ASP A 116 -11.39 25.58 -8.58
C ASP A 116 -11.82 25.15 -7.17
N GLU A 117 -10.94 25.32 -6.18
CA GLU A 117 -11.15 24.93 -4.78
C GLU A 117 -12.35 25.63 -4.11
N THR A 118 -12.93 26.66 -4.75
CA THR A 118 -14.15 27.34 -4.27
C THR A 118 -15.41 26.54 -4.61
N VAL A 119 -15.34 25.57 -5.52
CA VAL A 119 -16.44 24.66 -5.85
C VAL A 119 -16.43 23.49 -4.87
N PRO A 120 -17.52 23.27 -4.09
CA PRO A 120 -17.55 22.17 -3.14
C PRO A 120 -17.37 20.80 -3.81
N ALA A 121 -16.49 19.94 -3.25
CA ALA A 121 -16.21 18.62 -3.79
C ALA A 121 -17.48 17.76 -3.96
N LYS A 122 -18.47 17.93 -3.08
CA LYS A 122 -19.78 17.27 -3.16
C LYS A 122 -20.53 17.65 -4.43
N GLU A 123 -20.57 18.92 -4.80
CA GLU A 123 -21.24 19.39 -6.02
C GLU A 123 -20.56 18.83 -7.26
N VAL A 124 -19.23 18.77 -7.27
CA VAL A 124 -18.45 18.17 -8.37
C VAL A 124 -18.77 16.69 -8.52
N ALA A 125 -18.83 15.95 -7.40
CA ALA A 125 -19.20 14.54 -7.40
C ALA A 125 -20.64 14.32 -7.91
N GLU A 126 -21.58 15.17 -7.51
CA GLU A 126 -22.97 15.10 -7.98
C GLU A 126 -23.07 15.34 -9.50
N MET A 127 -22.35 16.34 -10.03
CA MET A 127 -22.28 16.59 -11.47
C MET A 127 -21.67 15.42 -12.24
N LEU A 128 -20.57 14.85 -11.73
CA LEU A 128 -19.90 13.69 -12.35
C LEU A 128 -20.75 12.43 -12.26
N SER A 129 -21.57 12.27 -11.21
CA SER A 129 -22.49 11.14 -11.07
C SER A 129 -23.57 11.12 -12.16
N GLY A 130 -23.87 12.25 -12.77
CA GLY A 130 -24.77 12.35 -13.93
C GLY A 130 -24.12 12.02 -15.27
N CYS A 131 -22.86 11.64 -15.31
CA CYS A 131 -22.13 11.33 -16.54
C CYS A 131 -22.09 9.83 -16.80
N ASP A 132 -22.59 9.37 -17.95
CA ASP A 132 -22.66 7.94 -18.33
C ASP A 132 -21.28 7.25 -18.37
N GLY A 133 -20.21 8.03 -18.61
CA GLY A 133 -18.84 7.54 -18.69
C GLY A 133 -18.17 7.27 -17.35
N VAL A 134 -18.79 7.58 -16.21
CA VAL A 134 -18.20 7.45 -14.88
C VAL A 134 -18.59 6.11 -14.23
N GLU A 135 -17.61 5.39 -13.71
CA GLU A 135 -17.76 4.12 -12.99
C GLU A 135 -17.66 4.33 -11.48
N VAL A 136 -16.63 5.07 -11.03
CA VAL A 136 -16.38 5.36 -9.61
C VAL A 136 -15.99 6.83 -9.44
N ILE A 137 -16.44 7.43 -8.37
CA ILE A 137 -16.02 8.76 -7.90
C ILE A 137 -15.42 8.56 -6.50
N GLU A 138 -14.21 9.05 -6.28
CA GLU A 138 -13.55 8.96 -5.00
C GLU A 138 -13.16 10.36 -4.53
N TYR A 139 -13.59 10.73 -3.32
CA TYR A 139 -13.12 11.97 -2.71
C TYR A 139 -11.66 11.81 -2.32
N SER A 140 -10.82 12.73 -2.76
CA SER A 140 -9.44 12.81 -2.28
C SER A 140 -9.46 13.24 -0.81
N ILE A 141 -8.92 12.41 0.07
CA ILE A 141 -8.90 12.69 1.52
C ILE A 141 -7.46 12.88 2.01
N PRO A 142 -7.24 13.74 3.03
CA PRO A 142 -5.91 13.88 3.62
C PRO A 142 -5.47 12.54 4.22
N THR A 143 -4.28 12.08 3.87
CA THR A 143 -3.66 10.95 4.57
C THR A 143 -3.21 11.44 5.93
N ALA A 144 -3.88 11.00 6.98
CA ALA A 144 -3.33 11.14 8.32
C ALA A 144 -2.19 10.14 8.45
N VAL A 145 -0.96 10.62 8.59
CA VAL A 145 0.13 9.79 9.07
C VAL A 145 -0.28 9.35 10.48
N SER A 146 -0.50 8.06 10.67
CA SER A 146 -0.78 7.52 12.00
C SER A 146 0.39 7.89 12.90
N ALA A 147 0.21 8.90 13.73
CA ALA A 147 1.19 9.19 14.75
C ALA A 147 1.27 7.95 15.63
N TYR A 148 2.46 7.41 15.82
CA TYR A 148 2.71 6.36 16.78
C TYR A 148 2.26 6.87 18.15
N SER A 149 1.04 6.57 18.54
CA SER A 149 0.62 6.73 19.91
C SER A 149 1.31 5.62 20.68
N LYS A 150 2.24 6.00 21.56
CA LYS A 150 2.78 5.07 22.55
C LYS A 150 1.59 4.46 23.24
N ALA A 151 1.31 3.18 22.99
CA ALA A 151 0.23 2.48 23.66
C ALA A 151 0.54 2.54 25.16
N THR A 152 -0.17 3.39 25.89
CA THR A 152 -0.21 3.29 27.33
C THR A 152 -0.94 2.00 27.62
N ALA A 153 -0.23 1.04 28.22
CA ALA A 153 -0.84 -0.18 28.70
C ALA A 153 -2.07 0.21 29.53
N ALA A 154 -3.23 -0.29 29.14
CA ALA A 154 -4.44 -0.12 29.93
C ALA A 154 -4.17 -0.75 31.30
N GLU A 155 -4.05 0.09 32.33
CA GLU A 155 -4.04 -0.36 33.70
C GLU A 155 -5.45 -0.90 33.98
N ASN A 156 -5.53 -2.19 34.31
CA ASN A 156 -6.73 -2.93 34.75
C ASN A 156 -7.58 -3.63 33.66
N GLU A 157 -7.01 -4.59 32.96
CA GLU A 157 -7.81 -5.71 32.48
C GLU A 157 -7.51 -6.96 33.34
N GLU A 158 -8.56 -7.52 33.92
CA GLU A 158 -8.53 -8.83 34.60
C GLU A 158 -7.96 -9.88 33.66
N PRO A 159 -7.08 -10.77 34.08
CA PRO A 159 -6.46 -11.76 33.21
C PRO A 159 -7.53 -12.65 32.60
N VAL A 160 -7.65 -12.57 31.25
CA VAL A 160 -8.48 -13.52 30.50
C VAL A 160 -7.99 -14.94 30.83
N ALA A 161 -8.91 -15.77 31.27
CA ALA A 161 -8.65 -17.14 31.69
C ALA A 161 -7.78 -17.88 30.68
N THR A 162 -6.61 -18.31 31.11
CA THR A 162 -5.63 -19.03 30.30
C THR A 162 -6.27 -20.32 29.77
N ARG A 163 -6.65 -20.34 28.52
CA ARG A 163 -6.83 -21.59 27.81
C ARG A 163 -5.49 -22.30 27.83
N ALA A 164 -5.43 -23.48 28.44
CA ALA A 164 -4.22 -24.30 28.38
C ALA A 164 -3.92 -24.65 26.95
N TYR A 165 -3.06 -23.87 26.32
CA TYR A 165 -2.47 -24.22 25.02
C TYR A 165 -1.45 -25.33 25.27
N SER A 166 -1.63 -26.43 24.54
CA SER A 166 -0.85 -27.64 24.67
C SER A 166 0.65 -27.38 24.41
N SER A 167 1.46 -28.24 24.99
CA SER A 167 2.92 -28.34 25.03
C SER A 167 3.70 -28.30 23.71
N ALA A 168 3.08 -27.91 22.61
CA ALA A 168 3.69 -27.85 21.28
C ALA A 168 4.62 -26.63 21.03
N ARG A 169 4.74 -25.71 22.01
CA ARG A 169 5.44 -24.43 21.82
C ARG A 169 6.88 -24.40 22.33
N ASN A 170 7.51 -25.52 22.50
CA ASN A 170 8.96 -25.61 22.73
C ASN A 170 9.76 -25.70 21.42
N THR A 171 9.22 -25.10 20.35
CA THR A 171 10.00 -25.02 19.10
C THR A 171 11.23 -24.17 19.36
N PRO A 172 12.44 -24.72 19.22
CA PRO A 172 13.64 -23.96 19.46
C PRO A 172 13.79 -22.83 18.44
N PHE A 173 14.41 -21.76 18.86
CA PHE A 173 14.78 -20.68 17.96
C PHE A 173 15.82 -21.21 16.96
N PRO A 174 15.58 -21.10 15.64
CA PRO A 174 16.40 -21.80 14.65
C PRO A 174 17.65 -21.02 14.19
N PHE A 175 17.80 -19.77 14.61
CA PHE A 175 18.83 -18.84 14.10
C PHE A 175 19.83 -18.43 15.17
N ASN A 176 20.80 -17.54 14.82
CA ASN A 176 21.92 -17.15 15.69
C ASN A 176 21.81 -15.74 16.27
N GLU A 177 20.70 -15.04 16.05
CA GLU A 177 20.46 -13.73 16.63
C GLU A 177 20.36 -13.79 18.15
N SER A 178 20.64 -12.65 18.78
CA SER A 178 20.80 -12.59 20.24
C SER A 178 19.54 -13.00 21.00
N VAL A 179 19.73 -13.56 22.20
CA VAL A 179 18.63 -13.84 23.14
C VAL A 179 17.79 -12.59 23.42
N ARG A 180 18.43 -11.40 23.38
CA ARG A 180 17.70 -10.14 23.54
C ARG A 180 16.74 -9.91 22.38
N SER A 181 17.17 -10.11 21.13
CA SER A 181 16.30 -9.97 19.93
C SER A 181 15.13 -10.94 20.00
N GLN A 182 15.39 -12.21 20.33
CA GLN A 182 14.35 -13.21 20.48
C GLN A 182 13.28 -12.80 21.53
N ARG A 183 13.72 -12.25 22.66
CA ARG A 183 12.80 -11.82 23.73
C ARG A 183 12.06 -10.54 23.41
N MET A 184 12.63 -9.64 22.60
CA MET A 184 11.95 -8.44 22.11
C MET A 184 10.92 -8.75 21.03
N GLN A 185 11.16 -9.77 20.20
CA GLN A 185 10.23 -10.26 19.19
C GLN A 185 9.27 -11.33 19.73
N TRP A 186 8.78 -11.14 20.96
CA TRP A 186 7.92 -12.08 21.66
C TRP A 186 6.67 -12.48 20.87
N HIS A 187 6.20 -11.62 19.97
CA HIS A 187 5.07 -11.86 19.10
C HIS A 187 5.32 -13.00 18.07
N TYR A 188 6.54 -13.47 17.94
CA TYR A 188 6.88 -14.63 17.12
C TYR A 188 6.73 -15.95 17.86
N ASN A 189 7.05 -15.97 19.17
CA ASN A 189 6.89 -17.13 20.03
C ASN A 189 6.91 -16.68 21.50
N ASN A 190 5.75 -16.54 22.10
CA ASN A 190 5.60 -16.05 23.46
C ASN A 190 5.68 -17.18 24.49
N THR A 191 6.86 -17.45 25.00
CA THR A 191 7.10 -18.45 26.07
C THR A 191 6.92 -17.89 27.48
N GLY A 192 6.56 -16.61 27.63
CA GLY A 192 6.52 -15.89 28.91
C GLY A 192 7.88 -15.32 29.35
N ASN A 193 8.98 -15.72 28.76
CA ASN A 193 10.31 -15.17 29.01
C ASN A 193 10.62 -14.05 28.01
N VAL A 194 9.89 -12.94 28.11
CA VAL A 194 9.89 -11.85 27.15
C VAL A 194 10.13 -10.49 27.81
N TYR A 195 10.45 -9.46 27.03
CA TYR A 195 10.64 -8.10 27.52
C TYR A 195 9.33 -7.28 27.59
N ALA A 196 8.19 -7.90 27.44
CA ALA A 196 6.90 -7.23 27.57
C ALA A 196 6.27 -7.56 28.94
N ASN A 197 5.69 -6.56 29.57
CA ASN A 197 4.91 -6.76 30.80
C ASN A 197 3.54 -7.32 30.44
N SER A 198 3.04 -8.26 31.26
CA SER A 198 1.66 -8.76 31.17
C SER A 198 1.32 -9.49 29.86
N THR A 199 2.23 -10.32 29.34
CA THR A 199 1.94 -11.17 28.19
C THR A 199 1.31 -12.49 28.61
N VAL A 200 0.37 -12.99 27.81
CA VAL A 200 -0.20 -14.33 27.96
C VAL A 200 0.66 -15.31 27.16
N VAL A 201 1.22 -16.32 27.83
CA VAL A 201 2.00 -17.37 27.16
C VAL A 201 1.20 -17.97 26.01
N GLY A 202 1.78 -18.01 24.83
CA GLY A 202 1.16 -18.51 23.63
C GLY A 202 0.24 -17.54 22.90
N ALA A 203 0.12 -16.29 23.35
CA ALA A 203 -0.50 -15.23 22.56
C ALA A 203 0.56 -14.64 21.63
N ASP A 204 0.74 -15.25 20.47
CA ASP A 204 1.75 -14.93 19.46
C ASP A 204 1.30 -15.42 18.07
N ALA A 205 2.12 -15.16 17.05
CA ALA A 205 1.86 -15.52 15.66
C ALA A 205 2.40 -16.91 15.27
N ASP A 206 2.98 -17.66 16.18
CA ASP A 206 3.53 -19.01 16.01
C ASP A 206 4.59 -19.10 14.88
N VAL A 207 5.36 -18.03 14.70
CA VAL A 207 6.35 -17.89 13.62
C VAL A 207 7.45 -18.94 13.71
N TYR A 208 7.87 -19.35 14.92
CA TYR A 208 8.88 -20.39 15.09
C TYR A 208 8.45 -21.73 14.50
N ALA A 209 7.15 -22.07 14.60
CA ALA A 209 6.63 -23.27 13.96
C ALA A 209 6.58 -23.10 12.42
N ALA A 210 6.22 -21.90 11.94
CA ALA A 210 6.25 -21.61 10.51
C ALA A 210 7.66 -21.74 9.90
N TRP A 211 8.70 -21.31 10.61
CA TRP A 211 10.09 -21.44 10.17
C TRP A 211 10.60 -22.89 10.06
N GLN A 212 9.91 -23.87 10.68
CA GLN A 212 10.21 -25.28 10.45
C GLN A 212 9.76 -25.75 9.06
N LEU A 213 8.88 -24.99 8.41
CA LEU A 213 8.32 -25.30 7.10
C LEU A 213 8.95 -24.43 5.99
N CYS A 214 9.09 -23.13 6.25
CA CYS A 214 9.59 -22.16 5.28
C CYS A 214 10.10 -20.92 5.99
N THR A 215 11.25 -20.40 5.55
CA THR A 215 11.86 -19.17 6.09
C THR A 215 11.83 -18.01 5.11
N GLY A 216 11.39 -18.23 3.88
CA GLY A 216 11.32 -17.26 2.80
C GLY A 216 11.55 -17.90 1.42
N ASN A 217 11.45 -17.06 0.39
CA ASN A 217 11.79 -17.44 -0.98
C ASN A 217 12.16 -16.18 -1.76
N PRO A 218 13.35 -16.11 -2.39
CA PRO A 218 13.82 -14.92 -3.11
C PRO A 218 13.02 -14.59 -4.37
N ASP A 219 12.20 -15.52 -4.87
CA ASP A 219 11.29 -15.29 -5.99
C ASP A 219 10.03 -14.51 -5.57
N VAL A 220 9.80 -14.36 -4.26
CA VAL A 220 8.69 -13.56 -3.71
C VAL A 220 9.17 -12.14 -3.46
N ILE A 221 8.56 -11.19 -4.16
CA ILE A 221 8.82 -9.76 -3.99
C ILE A 221 7.70 -9.14 -3.16
N VAL A 222 8.07 -8.43 -2.10
CA VAL A 222 7.15 -7.74 -1.20
C VAL A 222 7.35 -6.22 -1.35
N ALA A 223 6.33 -5.51 -1.83
CA ALA A 223 6.35 -4.07 -1.93
C ALA A 223 5.94 -3.43 -0.59
N VAL A 224 6.82 -2.62 -0.01
CA VAL A 224 6.55 -1.80 1.17
C VAL A 224 6.18 -0.39 0.70
N VAL A 225 4.88 -0.07 0.74
CA VAL A 225 4.36 1.26 0.39
C VAL A 225 4.25 2.07 1.67
N ASP A 226 5.27 2.88 1.95
CA ASP A 226 5.45 3.56 3.23
C ASP A 226 6.26 4.87 3.06
N GLN A 227 6.74 5.44 4.14
CA GLN A 227 7.53 6.69 4.18
C GLN A 227 8.97 6.54 3.62
N GLY A 228 9.33 5.35 3.14
CA GLY A 228 10.65 4.99 2.66
C GLY A 228 11.30 3.91 3.54
N VAL A 229 12.27 3.23 2.96
CA VAL A 229 13.04 2.15 3.59
C VAL A 229 14.52 2.47 3.51
N LYS A 230 15.23 2.28 4.62
CA LYS A 230 16.72 2.32 4.64
C LYS A 230 17.24 1.04 3.98
N TYR A 231 17.31 1.04 2.67
CA TYR A 231 17.67 -0.11 1.85
C TYR A 231 19.11 -0.61 2.08
N ASP A 232 19.99 0.26 2.58
CA ASP A 232 21.39 -0.05 2.94
C ASP A 232 21.57 -0.43 4.43
N HIS A 233 20.44 -0.70 5.13
CA HIS A 233 20.51 -1.15 6.52
C HIS A 233 21.21 -2.51 6.61
N GLU A 234 22.15 -2.66 7.56
CA GLU A 234 22.97 -3.86 7.71
C GLU A 234 22.20 -5.17 7.83
N ASP A 235 20.99 -5.10 8.38
CA ASP A 235 20.10 -6.23 8.59
C ASP A 235 19.02 -6.39 7.49
N LEU A 236 19.03 -5.55 6.46
CA LEU A 236 18.08 -5.57 5.34
C LEU A 236 18.72 -5.70 3.97
N ALA A 237 19.90 -5.10 3.78
CA ALA A 237 20.50 -4.88 2.47
C ALA A 237 20.59 -6.16 1.61
N ALA A 238 20.88 -7.30 2.24
CA ALA A 238 21.03 -8.58 1.51
C ALA A 238 19.68 -9.15 0.99
N ASN A 239 18.57 -8.73 1.59
CA ASN A 239 17.21 -9.12 1.17
C ASN A 239 16.46 -8.03 0.40
N MET A 240 17.08 -6.87 0.17
CA MET A 240 16.45 -5.83 -0.64
C MET A 240 16.31 -6.27 -2.10
N TRP A 241 15.13 -6.04 -2.67
CA TRP A 241 14.95 -6.17 -4.11
C TRP A 241 15.76 -5.10 -4.83
N VAL A 242 16.32 -5.49 -5.98
CA VAL A 242 17.10 -4.59 -6.83
C VAL A 242 16.56 -4.66 -8.25
N ASN A 243 16.20 -3.51 -8.82
CA ASN A 243 15.90 -3.40 -10.23
C ASN A 243 17.20 -3.54 -11.05
N LYS A 244 17.42 -4.72 -11.60
CA LYS A 244 18.62 -5.00 -12.42
C LYS A 244 18.54 -4.37 -13.82
N GLY A 245 17.41 -3.79 -14.17
CA GLY A 245 17.22 -3.08 -15.43
C GLY A 245 17.73 -1.65 -15.39
N GLU A 246 17.99 -1.11 -14.18
CA GLU A 246 18.43 0.25 -13.97
C GLU A 246 19.93 0.37 -13.71
N ILE A 247 20.52 1.45 -14.22
CA ILE A 247 21.90 1.89 -13.92
C ILE A 247 21.79 3.03 -12.90
N PRO A 248 22.28 2.85 -11.67
CA PRO A 248 22.07 3.83 -10.61
C PRO A 248 22.58 5.23 -10.94
N ASP A 249 21.81 6.25 -10.57
CA ASP A 249 22.20 7.67 -10.61
C ASP A 249 22.59 8.20 -12.01
N ASN A 250 22.08 7.62 -13.09
CA ASN A 250 22.36 8.10 -14.45
C ASN A 250 21.30 9.07 -15.00
N GLY A 251 20.14 9.18 -14.32
CA GLY A 251 19.03 10.05 -14.69
C GLY A 251 18.23 9.56 -15.90
N ILE A 252 18.31 8.27 -16.22
CA ILE A 252 17.64 7.63 -17.35
C ILE A 252 16.76 6.49 -16.81
N ASP A 253 15.58 6.31 -17.37
CA ASP A 253 14.75 5.12 -17.23
C ASP A 253 15.30 4.06 -18.20
N ASP A 254 16.29 3.26 -17.73
CA ASP A 254 17.02 2.32 -18.59
C ASP A 254 16.16 1.11 -18.98
N ASP A 255 15.17 0.74 -18.17
CA ASP A 255 14.33 -0.41 -18.43
C ASP A 255 12.97 -0.05 -19.06
N GLY A 256 12.68 1.23 -19.23
CA GLY A 256 11.48 1.74 -19.90
C GLY A 256 10.19 1.45 -19.10
N ASN A 257 10.27 1.41 -17.76
CA ASN A 257 9.12 1.13 -16.89
C ASN A 257 8.34 2.40 -16.50
N GLY A 258 8.87 3.59 -16.81
CA GLY A 258 8.28 4.90 -16.49
C GLY A 258 8.85 5.54 -15.23
N TYR A 259 9.83 4.91 -14.58
CA TYR A 259 10.43 5.39 -13.33
C TYR A 259 11.96 5.47 -13.47
N ILE A 260 12.50 6.68 -13.39
CA ILE A 260 13.94 6.96 -13.55
C ILE A 260 14.68 6.53 -12.27
N ASP A 261 15.80 5.80 -12.43
CA ASP A 261 16.69 5.38 -11.34
C ASP A 261 15.97 4.60 -10.21
N ASP A 262 14.93 3.81 -10.49
CA ASP A 262 14.14 3.09 -9.47
C ASP A 262 14.80 1.80 -8.95
N VAL A 263 16.11 1.87 -8.70
CA VAL A 263 16.97 0.72 -8.35
C VAL A 263 16.46 -0.08 -7.15
N TYR A 264 15.98 0.58 -6.10
CA TYR A 264 15.45 -0.03 -4.87
C TYR A 264 13.97 0.27 -4.63
N GLY A 265 13.31 0.89 -5.59
CA GLY A 265 11.96 1.40 -5.50
C GLY A 265 11.88 2.88 -5.87
N PHE A 266 10.75 3.54 -5.61
CA PHE A 266 10.50 4.88 -6.11
C PHE A 266 9.86 5.79 -5.06
N ASN A 267 10.35 7.02 -4.96
CA ASN A 267 9.78 8.07 -4.12
C ASN A 267 8.76 8.87 -4.92
N PHE A 268 7.49 8.54 -4.76
CA PHE A 268 6.38 9.18 -5.46
C PHE A 268 6.13 10.62 -5.01
N THR A 269 6.59 11.02 -3.82
CA THR A 269 6.45 12.39 -3.32
C THR A 269 7.36 13.35 -4.07
N ASP A 270 8.59 12.93 -4.32
CA ASP A 270 9.62 13.73 -5.01
C ASP A 270 9.77 13.36 -6.48
N ASN A 271 9.05 12.33 -6.94
CA ASN A 271 9.14 11.76 -8.29
C ASN A 271 10.58 11.38 -8.67
N LYS A 272 11.20 10.53 -7.83
CA LYS A 272 12.62 10.12 -7.96
C LYS A 272 12.82 8.67 -7.55
N GLY A 273 13.77 7.98 -8.20
CA GLY A 273 14.23 6.65 -7.79
C GLY A 273 14.98 6.64 -6.45
N LYS A 274 15.45 7.78 -5.99
CA LYS A 274 16.14 7.87 -4.71
C LYS A 274 15.16 7.83 -3.54
N LEU A 275 15.17 6.74 -2.78
CA LEU A 275 14.40 6.62 -1.56
C LEU A 275 14.96 7.56 -0.48
N THR A 276 14.04 8.16 0.29
CA THR A 276 14.39 9.00 1.44
C THR A 276 14.02 8.29 2.73
N PHE A 277 14.88 8.40 3.72
CA PHE A 277 14.64 7.92 5.08
C PHE A 277 15.30 8.87 6.08
N SER A 278 14.72 9.02 7.26
CA SER A 278 15.29 9.81 8.35
C SER A 278 15.05 9.12 9.69
N ALA A 279 15.69 9.61 10.74
CA ALA A 279 15.46 9.09 12.09
C ALA A 279 14.01 9.29 12.57
N GLU A 280 13.31 10.29 12.02
CA GLU A 280 11.90 10.55 12.31
C GLU A 280 10.96 9.67 11.45
N ASN A 281 11.44 9.16 10.32
CA ASN A 281 10.65 8.40 9.34
C ASN A 281 11.16 6.97 9.21
N MET A 282 11.19 6.23 10.32
CA MET A 282 11.73 4.86 10.36
C MET A 282 10.66 3.78 10.19
N HIS A 283 9.39 4.16 10.04
CA HIS A 283 8.28 3.21 10.00
C HIS A 283 8.43 2.18 8.87
N GLY A 284 8.65 2.62 7.63
CA GLY A 284 8.83 1.72 6.49
C GLY A 284 10.05 0.79 6.65
N THR A 285 11.14 1.28 7.25
CA THR A 285 12.31 0.45 7.57
C THR A 285 11.96 -0.63 8.60
N HIS A 286 11.18 -0.29 9.62
CA HIS A 286 10.72 -1.24 10.64
C HIS A 286 9.78 -2.29 10.04
N VAL A 287 8.85 -1.87 9.16
CA VAL A 287 7.95 -2.79 8.43
C VAL A 287 8.74 -3.74 7.55
N ALA A 288 9.71 -3.22 6.76
CA ALA A 288 10.61 -4.04 5.96
C ALA A 288 11.41 -5.03 6.82
N GLY A 289 11.89 -4.59 7.99
CA GLY A 289 12.59 -5.45 8.96
C GLY A 289 11.71 -6.58 9.48
N THR A 290 10.46 -6.30 9.82
CA THR A 290 9.50 -7.33 10.24
C THR A 290 9.26 -8.38 9.15
N ILE A 291 9.26 -7.95 7.89
CA ILE A 291 9.08 -8.85 6.74
C ILE A 291 10.36 -9.65 6.46
N ALA A 292 11.50 -8.97 6.32
CA ALA A 292 12.67 -9.48 5.60
C ALA A 292 14.03 -9.14 6.24
N ALA A 293 14.09 -8.75 7.53
CA ALA A 293 15.39 -8.69 8.20
C ALA A 293 16.10 -10.03 8.03
N VAL A 294 17.41 -10.00 7.74
CA VAL A 294 18.16 -11.20 7.36
C VAL A 294 18.31 -12.11 8.57
N ASN A 295 17.70 -13.28 8.51
CA ASN A 295 17.81 -14.27 9.58
C ASN A 295 19.20 -14.92 9.59
N ASN A 296 19.62 -15.37 10.76
CA ASN A 296 20.85 -16.15 10.96
C ASN A 296 22.14 -15.39 10.57
N ASN A 297 22.13 -14.06 10.64
CA ASN A 297 23.28 -13.20 10.39
C ASN A 297 23.96 -12.70 11.67
N GLY A 298 23.38 -12.98 12.84
CA GLY A 298 23.90 -12.55 14.15
C GLY A 298 23.72 -11.05 14.41
N VAL A 299 22.98 -10.34 13.58
CA VAL A 299 22.77 -8.89 13.64
C VAL A 299 21.28 -8.59 13.86
N GLY A 300 20.96 -7.55 14.60
CA GLY A 300 19.64 -6.93 14.67
C GLY A 300 18.53 -7.87 15.11
N VAL A 301 17.56 -8.09 14.22
CA VAL A 301 16.29 -8.81 14.45
C VAL A 301 16.05 -9.88 13.38
N ASN A 302 14.92 -10.60 13.51
CA ASN A 302 14.53 -11.60 12.52
C ASN A 302 13.36 -11.09 11.69
N GLY A 303 13.42 -11.25 10.38
CA GLY A 303 12.29 -11.09 9.49
C GLY A 303 11.43 -12.38 9.44
N ILE A 304 10.11 -12.26 9.37
CA ILE A 304 9.21 -13.42 9.24
C ILE A 304 9.60 -14.27 8.03
N ALA A 305 10.03 -13.64 6.95
CA ALA A 305 10.48 -14.26 5.71
C ALA A 305 11.92 -13.88 5.35
N GLY A 306 12.77 -13.67 6.37
CA GLY A 306 14.16 -13.21 6.22
C GLY A 306 15.13 -14.26 5.69
N GLY A 307 14.67 -15.48 5.41
CA GLY A 307 15.47 -16.58 4.91
C GLY A 307 16.14 -17.39 6.02
N SER A 308 17.12 -18.22 5.66
CA SER A 308 17.90 -19.06 6.58
C SER A 308 19.34 -18.53 6.81
N GLY A 309 19.67 -17.36 6.29
CA GLY A 309 21.02 -16.83 6.24
C GLY A 309 21.80 -17.19 4.96
N ASN A 310 21.15 -17.87 4.02
CA ASN A 310 21.77 -18.33 2.76
C ASN A 310 21.33 -17.48 1.54
N GLY A 311 20.81 -16.27 1.75
CA GLY A 311 20.30 -15.40 0.69
C GLY A 311 18.95 -15.86 0.12
N ASP A 312 18.21 -16.65 0.86
CA ASP A 312 16.95 -17.30 0.51
C ASP A 312 15.71 -16.61 1.14
N GLY A 313 15.86 -15.42 1.69
CA GLY A 313 14.78 -14.56 2.13
C GLY A 313 13.98 -13.96 0.95
N VAL A 314 12.81 -13.40 1.23
CA VAL A 314 12.03 -12.62 0.25
C VAL A 314 12.78 -11.36 -0.18
N ARG A 315 12.32 -10.74 -1.25
CA ARG A 315 12.90 -9.51 -1.79
C ARG A 315 11.93 -8.35 -1.68
#